data_074a090430d6274182775733f7c8d6d7
#
_entry.id   074a090430d6274182775733f7c8d6d7
#
_cell.length_a   1.000
_cell.length_b   1.000
_cell.length_c   1.000
_cell.angle_alpha   90.00
_cell.angle_beta   90.00
_cell.angle_gamma   90.00
#
_symmetry.space_group_name_H-M   'P 1'
#
loop_
_entity.id
_entity.type
_entity.pdbx_description
1 polymer ?
#
loop_
_entity_poly.entity_id
_entity_poly.type
_entity_poly.pdbx_seq_one_letter_code
_entity_poly.pdbx_strand_id
1 'polypeptide(L)'
;MRLLHTGIRMNVKKIRRLMKQNNLFCPIRRENPYRKMARDMRTNNVAKNIVNRHFLDYGMRKVLLTDITYLYYRSGVCYLSTILDACTREILAYQLSNNLRVDFVIATVEELIRQHGCTLDNTTIIHSDQGCHYTSRAFIEKLRDADFVQSMSRKGVCWDNAPQESFFGHMKDDIRDEISKCQAYGEVQRVADDWINYYNNDRYQWDLLKLSPKEYYRYLSTGIYPLEQYRGSRGSAPDPEV
;
A
#
# COMPACT_ATOMS: atom_id res chain seq x y z
N MET A 1 35.62 -1.27 11.77
CA MET A 1 36.32 -2.56 11.77
C MET A 1 37.82 -2.36 11.45
N ARG A 2 38.21 -1.84 10.26
CA ARG A 2 39.62 -1.69 9.86
C ARG A 2 40.50 -0.92 10.87
N LEU A 3 40.02 0.18 11.46
CA LEU A 3 40.75 0.93 12.51
C LEU A 3 40.98 0.10 13.77
N LEU A 4 40.04 -0.77 14.14
CA LEU A 4 40.26 -1.69 15.27
C LEU A 4 41.39 -2.70 14.99
N HIS A 5 41.49 -3.21 13.76
CA HIS A 5 42.57 -4.10 13.34
C HIS A 5 43.95 -3.43 13.32
N THR A 6 44.00 -2.09 13.23
CA THR A 6 45.21 -1.28 13.35
C THR A 6 45.43 -0.76 14.75
N GLY A 7 44.73 -1.26 15.77
CA GLY A 7 44.86 -0.86 17.18
C GLY A 7 44.18 0.48 17.53
N ILE A 8 43.46 1.10 16.59
CA ILE A 8 42.82 2.41 16.82
C ILE A 8 41.35 2.22 17.21
N ARG A 9 41.05 2.48 18.49
CA ARG A 9 39.70 2.42 19.02
C ARG A 9 39.03 3.79 18.97
N MET A 10 37.99 3.95 18.09
CA MET A 10 37.25 5.19 17.97
C MET A 10 35.74 4.96 18.04
N ASN A 11 35.01 5.91 18.68
CA ASN A 11 33.57 5.92 18.68
C ASN A 11 33.07 6.29 17.29
N VAL A 12 31.98 5.65 16.83
CA VAL A 12 31.33 5.89 15.53
C VAL A 12 30.93 7.36 15.34
N LYS A 13 30.49 8.06 16.40
CA LYS A 13 30.17 9.49 16.38
C LYS A 13 31.41 10.34 16.03
N LYS A 14 32.58 10.00 16.59
CA LYS A 14 33.85 10.68 16.28
C LYS A 14 34.27 10.45 14.83
N ILE A 15 34.17 9.19 14.35
CA ILE A 15 34.48 8.85 12.95
C ILE A 15 33.59 9.66 11.99
N ARG A 16 32.27 9.70 12.21
CA ARG A 16 31.34 10.47 11.37
C ARG A 16 31.64 11.96 11.36
N ARG A 17 32.03 12.53 12.51
CA ARG A 17 32.43 13.94 12.60
C ARG A 17 33.70 14.21 11.78
N LEU A 18 34.72 13.38 11.91
CA LEU A 18 35.98 13.51 11.15
C LEU A 18 35.75 13.33 9.66
N MET A 19 34.94 12.36 9.25
CA MET A 19 34.58 12.19 7.84
C MET A 19 33.89 13.45 7.27
N LYS A 20 32.92 14.02 8.03
CA LYS A 20 32.26 15.26 7.62
C LYS A 20 33.20 16.44 7.52
N GLN A 21 34.13 16.61 8.49
CA GLN A 21 35.12 17.69 8.50
C GLN A 21 36.09 17.60 7.33
N ASN A 22 36.38 16.39 6.84
CA ASN A 22 37.29 16.14 5.72
C ASN A 22 36.55 15.89 4.40
N ASN A 23 35.24 16.22 4.31
CA ASN A 23 34.42 16.02 3.10
C ASN A 23 34.42 14.58 2.57
N LEU A 24 34.62 13.59 3.45
CA LEU A 24 34.59 12.17 3.10
C LEU A 24 33.14 11.65 3.18
N PHE A 25 32.50 11.51 2.05
CA PHE A 25 31.14 10.99 1.92
C PHE A 25 31.15 9.66 1.19
N CYS A 26 30.27 8.74 1.64
CA CYS A 26 30.05 7.48 0.93
C CYS A 26 29.22 7.76 -0.34
N PRO A 27 29.77 7.57 -1.55
CA PRO A 27 29.04 7.89 -2.79
C PRO A 27 27.88 6.94 -3.05
N ILE A 28 27.90 5.73 -2.47
CA ILE A 28 26.90 4.69 -2.69
C ILE A 28 25.65 4.88 -1.80
N ARG A 29 25.80 5.62 -0.69
CA ARG A 29 24.71 5.87 0.27
C ARG A 29 24.31 7.33 0.31
N ARG A 30 24.06 7.92 -0.82
CA ARG A 30 23.39 9.23 -0.85
C ARG A 30 21.97 9.04 -0.31
N GLU A 31 21.60 9.88 0.66
CA GLU A 31 20.23 9.91 1.15
C GLU A 31 19.29 10.21 -0.02
N ASN A 32 18.26 9.40 -0.19
CA ASN A 32 17.26 9.64 -1.22
C ASN A 32 16.69 11.06 -1.00
N PRO A 33 16.75 11.98 -1.98
CA PRO A 33 16.24 13.34 -1.86
C PRO A 33 14.78 13.39 -1.40
N TYR A 34 13.99 12.42 -1.81
CA TYR A 34 12.58 12.29 -1.40
C TYR A 34 12.42 11.93 0.10
N ARG A 35 13.35 11.15 0.68
CA ARG A 35 13.36 10.90 2.13
C ARG A 35 13.71 12.15 2.94
N LYS A 36 14.58 12.99 2.40
CA LYS A 36 14.91 14.29 3.01
C LYS A 36 13.69 15.21 2.94
N MET A 37 13.09 15.35 1.75
CA MET A 37 11.90 16.16 1.53
C MET A 37 10.70 15.69 2.38
N ALA A 38 10.46 14.38 2.45
CA ALA A 38 9.44 13.78 3.32
C ALA A 38 9.71 14.01 4.82
N ARG A 39 10.98 14.12 5.22
CA ARG A 39 11.38 14.44 6.60
C ARG A 39 11.16 15.90 6.93
N ASP A 40 11.46 16.78 5.98
CA ASP A 40 11.30 18.23 6.12
C ASP A 40 9.82 18.66 6.05
N MET A 41 8.98 17.87 5.36
CA MET A 41 7.51 18.02 5.27
C MET A 41 6.74 17.34 6.41
N ARG A 42 7.42 16.80 7.42
CA ARG A 42 6.73 16.16 8.55
C ARG A 42 5.84 17.15 9.27
N THR A 43 4.55 16.87 9.19
CA THR A 43 3.53 17.52 10.02
C THR A 43 3.33 16.72 11.29
N ASN A 44 2.85 17.37 12.36
CA ASN A 44 2.46 16.70 13.60
C ASN A 44 1.06 16.01 13.47
N ASN A 45 0.51 15.96 12.28
CA ASN A 45 -0.83 15.44 11.99
C ASN A 45 -0.81 13.90 11.84
N VAL A 46 -0.44 13.20 12.90
CA VAL A 46 -0.43 11.75 12.92
C VAL A 46 -1.70 11.24 13.61
N ALA A 47 -2.56 10.55 12.86
CA ALA A 47 -3.73 9.90 13.41
C ALA A 47 -3.34 8.68 14.28
N LYS A 48 -4.21 8.32 15.23
CA LYS A 48 -4.02 7.11 16.05
C LYS A 48 -4.15 5.86 15.20
N ASN A 49 -3.41 4.79 15.56
CA ASN A 49 -3.64 3.48 15.00
C ASN A 49 -4.90 2.87 15.64
N ILE A 50 -6.01 2.92 14.90
CA ILE A 50 -7.31 2.38 15.33
C ILE A 50 -7.38 0.89 15.00
N VAL A 51 -6.88 0.49 13.83
CA VAL A 51 -6.98 -0.88 13.30
C VAL A 51 -6.15 -1.87 14.12
N ASN A 52 -4.98 -1.47 14.60
CA ASN A 52 -4.09 -2.26 15.46
C ASN A 52 -3.90 -3.73 14.98
N ARG A 53 -3.82 -3.95 13.66
CA ARG A 53 -3.69 -5.25 12.94
C ARG A 53 -4.94 -6.14 12.95
N HIS A 54 -6.03 -5.71 13.54
CA HIS A 54 -7.31 -6.43 13.54
C HIS A 54 -8.06 -6.17 12.23
N PHE A 55 -7.45 -6.51 11.10
CA PHE A 55 -7.95 -6.15 9.77
C PHE A 55 -9.28 -6.84 9.43
N LEU A 56 -9.49 -8.08 9.91
CA LEU A 56 -10.65 -8.88 9.57
C LEU A 56 -11.85 -8.66 10.51
N ASP A 57 -11.61 -8.17 11.73
CA ASP A 57 -12.63 -8.04 12.77
C ASP A 57 -13.73 -7.03 12.41
N TYR A 58 -13.45 -6.13 11.48
CA TYR A 58 -14.37 -5.07 11.05
C TYR A 58 -15.32 -5.50 9.90
N GLY A 59 -14.98 -6.58 9.17
CA GLY A 59 -15.73 -6.99 8.00
C GLY A 59 -15.39 -6.21 6.72
N MET A 60 -16.10 -6.54 5.63
CA MET A 60 -15.86 -5.96 4.31
C MET A 60 -16.23 -4.46 4.27
N ARG A 61 -15.47 -3.68 3.48
CA ARG A 61 -15.67 -2.23 3.25
C ARG A 61 -15.50 -1.35 4.50
N LYS A 62 -14.96 -1.90 5.61
CA LYS A 62 -14.77 -1.15 6.86
C LYS A 62 -13.35 -0.69 7.09
N VAL A 63 -12.35 -1.49 6.74
CA VAL A 63 -10.93 -1.11 6.83
C VAL A 63 -10.34 -1.13 5.43
N LEU A 64 -9.99 0.04 4.94
CA LEU A 64 -9.38 0.23 3.63
C LEU A 64 -7.94 0.68 3.83
N LEU A 65 -7.00 -0.07 3.24
CA LEU A 65 -5.57 0.19 3.34
C LEU A 65 -5.13 1.00 2.13
N THR A 66 -4.35 2.04 2.33
CA THR A 66 -3.80 2.84 1.23
C THR A 66 -2.30 2.99 1.36
N ASP A 67 -1.60 2.90 0.24
CA ASP A 67 -0.16 3.10 0.16
C ASP A 67 0.26 3.44 -1.28
N ILE A 68 1.51 3.86 -1.44
CA ILE A 68 2.10 4.26 -2.71
C ILE A 68 3.28 3.34 -3.04
N THR A 69 3.29 2.82 -4.26
CA THR A 69 4.46 2.10 -4.76
C THR A 69 5.08 2.77 -5.98
N TYR A 70 6.37 2.48 -6.21
CA TYR A 70 7.17 3.00 -7.30
C TYR A 70 7.29 1.94 -8.39
N LEU A 71 6.98 2.32 -9.62
CA LEU A 71 7.11 1.48 -10.80
C LEU A 71 8.18 2.10 -11.71
N TYR A 72 9.32 1.41 -11.79
CA TYR A 72 10.46 1.85 -12.59
C TYR A 72 10.34 1.25 -13.99
N TYR A 73 10.28 2.11 -15.00
CA TYR A 73 10.26 1.74 -16.41
C TYR A 73 11.45 2.36 -17.15
N ARG A 74 11.65 2.01 -18.42
CA ARG A 74 12.88 2.38 -19.15
C ARG A 74 13.17 3.87 -19.16
N SER A 75 12.15 4.71 -19.29
CA SER A 75 12.28 6.16 -19.43
C SER A 75 12.11 6.92 -18.11
N GLY A 76 11.85 6.25 -16.99
CA GLY A 76 11.65 6.95 -15.72
C GLY A 76 11.00 6.12 -14.62
N VAL A 77 10.28 6.82 -13.78
CA VAL A 77 9.51 6.25 -12.67
C VAL A 77 8.11 6.84 -12.65
N CYS A 78 7.12 6.02 -12.38
CA CYS A 78 5.79 6.48 -12.01
C CYS A 78 5.39 5.90 -10.66
N TYR A 79 4.32 6.44 -10.11
CA TYR A 79 3.84 6.18 -8.76
C TYR A 79 2.42 5.62 -8.86
N LEU A 80 2.19 4.51 -8.19
CA LEU A 80 0.87 3.91 -8.11
C LEU A 80 0.35 4.06 -6.67
N SER A 81 -0.76 4.77 -6.49
CA SER A 81 -1.53 4.84 -5.26
C SER A 81 -2.69 3.86 -5.37
N THR A 82 -2.92 3.05 -4.34
CA THR A 82 -4.00 2.06 -4.31
C THR A 82 -4.78 2.15 -3.01
N ILE A 83 -6.07 1.76 -3.06
CA ILE A 83 -6.92 1.52 -1.90
C ILE A 83 -7.42 0.08 -1.96
N LEU A 84 -7.03 -0.72 -0.98
CA LEU A 84 -7.32 -2.14 -0.83
C LEU A 84 -8.27 -2.37 0.34
N ASP A 85 -9.33 -3.12 0.15
CA ASP A 85 -10.17 -3.61 1.25
C ASP A 85 -9.42 -4.69 2.02
N ALA A 86 -9.18 -4.47 3.29
CA ALA A 86 -8.41 -5.37 4.14
C ALA A 86 -9.08 -6.74 4.32
N CYS A 87 -10.40 -6.80 4.29
CA CYS A 87 -11.18 -8.03 4.44
C CYS A 87 -11.19 -8.86 3.16
N THR A 88 -11.56 -8.26 2.04
CA THR A 88 -11.73 -8.99 0.76
C THR A 88 -10.48 -9.03 -0.10
N ARG A 89 -9.45 -8.25 0.24
CA ARG A 89 -8.22 -8.03 -0.56
C ARG A 89 -8.49 -7.38 -1.92
N GLU A 90 -9.69 -6.93 -2.20
CA GLU A 90 -10.02 -6.26 -3.46
C GLU A 90 -9.38 -4.87 -3.53
N ILE A 91 -8.78 -4.55 -4.67
CA ILE A 91 -8.38 -3.17 -4.99
C ILE A 91 -9.63 -2.41 -5.45
N LEU A 92 -10.05 -1.45 -4.63
CA LEU A 92 -11.26 -0.68 -4.85
C LEU A 92 -11.03 0.55 -5.73
N ALA A 93 -9.86 1.16 -5.57
CA ALA A 93 -9.46 2.32 -6.36
C ALA A 93 -7.93 2.37 -6.48
N TYR A 94 -7.47 2.92 -7.58
CA TYR A 94 -6.05 3.20 -7.78
C TYR A 94 -5.87 4.37 -8.75
N GLN A 95 -4.71 5.02 -8.66
CA GLN A 95 -4.27 6.06 -9.56
C GLN A 95 -2.79 5.90 -9.87
N LEU A 96 -2.44 6.07 -11.14
CA LEU A 96 -1.06 6.13 -11.59
C LEU A 96 -0.68 7.59 -11.87
N SER A 97 0.53 8.01 -11.52
CA SER A 97 1.00 9.37 -11.74
C SER A 97 2.50 9.42 -12.03
N ASN A 98 2.92 10.36 -12.87
CA ASN A 98 4.33 10.72 -13.06
C ASN A 98 4.86 11.64 -11.95
N ASN A 99 3.96 12.16 -11.10
CA ASN A 99 4.31 13.11 -10.05
C ASN A 99 3.91 12.57 -8.68
N LEU A 100 4.82 12.63 -7.72
CA LEU A 100 4.58 12.24 -6.33
C LEU A 100 3.97 13.41 -5.54
N ARG A 101 2.85 13.95 -6.01
CA ARG A 101 2.11 15.03 -5.36
C ARG A 101 0.94 14.45 -4.54
N VAL A 102 0.43 15.23 -3.59
CA VAL A 102 -0.74 14.85 -2.79
C VAL A 102 -1.99 14.66 -3.66
N ASP A 103 -2.10 15.44 -4.74
CA ASP A 103 -3.28 15.45 -5.61
C ASP A 103 -3.65 14.06 -6.16
N PHE A 104 -2.64 13.22 -6.53
CA PHE A 104 -2.94 11.90 -7.07
C PHE A 104 -3.43 10.91 -6.01
N VAL A 105 -3.02 11.09 -4.74
CA VAL A 105 -3.54 10.30 -3.61
C VAL A 105 -4.97 10.72 -3.28
N ILE A 106 -5.27 12.02 -3.37
CA ILE A 106 -6.64 12.54 -3.23
C ILE A 106 -7.51 12.01 -4.37
N ALA A 107 -7.02 12.02 -5.61
CA ALA A 107 -7.73 11.45 -6.75
C ALA A 107 -8.04 9.95 -6.57
N THR A 108 -7.17 9.20 -5.86
CA THR A 108 -7.46 7.80 -5.52
C THR A 108 -8.66 7.69 -4.57
N VAL A 109 -8.79 8.59 -3.60
CA VAL A 109 -9.97 8.64 -2.70
C VAL A 109 -11.23 9.08 -3.45
N GLU A 110 -11.11 10.01 -4.38
CA GLU A 110 -12.24 10.44 -5.24
C GLU A 110 -12.75 9.29 -6.11
N GLU A 111 -11.83 8.53 -6.68
CA GLU A 111 -12.16 7.35 -7.46
C GLU A 111 -12.84 6.27 -6.60
N LEU A 112 -12.37 6.05 -5.37
CA LEU A 112 -13.03 5.18 -4.39
C LEU A 112 -14.49 5.60 -4.15
N ILE A 113 -14.71 6.88 -3.87
CA ILE A 113 -16.05 7.42 -3.62
C ILE A 113 -16.93 7.27 -4.86
N ARG A 114 -16.39 7.56 -6.04
CA ARG A 114 -17.12 7.47 -7.31
C ARG A 114 -17.59 6.04 -7.61
N GLN A 115 -16.71 5.04 -7.37
CA GLN A 115 -16.99 3.64 -7.71
C GLN A 115 -17.75 2.89 -6.61
N HIS A 116 -17.46 3.18 -5.35
CA HIS A 116 -17.88 2.37 -4.21
C HIS A 116 -18.61 3.16 -3.12
N GLY A 117 -18.85 4.46 -3.28
CA GLY A 117 -19.45 5.31 -2.26
C GLY A 117 -20.74 4.78 -1.66
N CYS A 118 -21.58 4.10 -2.46
CA CYS A 118 -22.82 3.49 -1.97
C CYS A 118 -22.63 2.28 -1.01
N THR A 119 -21.42 1.72 -0.95
CA THR A 119 -21.06 0.59 -0.07
C THR A 119 -20.20 1.01 1.13
N LEU A 120 -19.87 2.29 1.20
CA LEU A 120 -19.04 2.88 2.26
C LEU A 120 -19.90 3.76 3.15
N ASP A 121 -19.49 3.94 4.39
CA ASP A 121 -20.19 4.77 5.37
C ASP A 121 -19.21 5.51 6.30
N ASN A 122 -19.76 6.27 7.23
CA ASN A 122 -18.99 7.05 8.21
C ASN A 122 -18.20 6.20 9.22
N THR A 123 -18.32 4.89 9.20
CA THR A 123 -17.48 3.96 9.99
C THR A 123 -16.31 3.42 9.18
N THR A 124 -16.23 3.71 7.87
CA THR A 124 -15.12 3.28 7.00
C THR A 124 -13.82 3.94 7.46
N ILE A 125 -12.82 3.11 7.71
CA ILE A 125 -11.49 3.51 8.16
C ILE A 125 -10.54 3.49 6.97
N ILE A 126 -9.89 4.62 6.67
CA ILE A 126 -8.77 4.69 5.73
C ILE A 126 -7.48 4.59 6.54
N HIS A 127 -6.76 3.48 6.41
CA HIS A 127 -5.52 3.21 7.12
C HIS A 127 -4.32 3.34 6.20
N SER A 128 -3.32 4.11 6.62
CA SER A 128 -2.09 4.38 5.87
C SER A 128 -0.84 4.31 6.75
N ASP A 129 0.32 4.44 6.13
CA ASP A 129 1.54 4.79 6.86
C ASP A 129 1.54 6.29 7.28
N GLN A 130 2.63 6.74 7.93
CA GLN A 130 2.83 8.15 8.30
C GLN A 130 3.54 8.95 7.20
N GLY A 131 3.33 8.61 5.92
CA GLY A 131 3.88 9.32 4.78
C GLY A 131 3.38 10.77 4.69
N CYS A 132 4.18 11.65 4.08
CA CYS A 132 3.85 13.08 3.96
C CYS A 132 2.55 13.33 3.20
N HIS A 133 2.16 12.44 2.29
CA HIS A 133 0.90 12.52 1.55
C HIS A 133 -0.30 12.36 2.49
N TYR A 134 -0.24 11.36 3.38
CA TYR A 134 -1.32 10.99 4.28
C TYR A 134 -1.42 11.89 5.52
N THR A 135 -0.32 12.57 5.90
CA THR A 135 -0.28 13.56 6.98
C THR A 135 -0.56 14.99 6.47
N SER A 136 -0.74 15.17 5.16
CA SER A 136 -1.04 16.47 4.58
C SER A 136 -2.43 16.95 4.98
N ARG A 137 -2.58 18.27 5.14
CA ARG A 137 -3.86 18.89 5.47
C ARG A 137 -4.92 18.58 4.40
N ALA A 138 -4.57 18.65 3.13
CA ALA A 138 -5.49 18.39 2.03
C ALA A 138 -6.05 16.96 2.05
N PHE A 139 -5.22 15.95 2.34
CA PHE A 139 -5.69 14.57 2.46
C PHE A 139 -6.62 14.39 3.68
N ILE A 140 -6.26 14.96 4.83
CA ILE A 140 -7.07 14.91 6.05
C ILE A 140 -8.43 15.58 5.85
N GLU A 141 -8.45 16.75 5.20
CA GLU A 141 -9.69 17.46 4.85
C GLU A 141 -10.54 16.62 3.89
N LYS A 142 -9.93 15.99 2.88
CA LYS A 142 -10.64 15.11 1.95
C LYS A 142 -11.31 13.92 2.63
N LEU A 143 -10.64 13.26 3.58
CA LEU A 143 -11.23 12.15 4.34
C LEU A 143 -12.38 12.63 5.23
N ARG A 144 -12.21 13.77 5.90
CA ARG A 144 -13.25 14.38 6.73
C ARG A 144 -14.49 14.75 5.90
N ASP A 145 -14.29 15.36 4.73
CA ASP A 145 -15.40 15.78 3.85
C ASP A 145 -16.14 14.56 3.25
N ALA A 146 -15.51 13.39 3.25
CA ALA A 146 -16.11 12.11 2.87
C ALA A 146 -16.64 11.30 4.07
N ASP A 147 -16.60 11.85 5.26
CA ASP A 147 -16.98 11.18 6.52
C ASP A 147 -16.19 9.90 6.82
N PHE A 148 -14.94 9.78 6.32
CA PHE A 148 -14.09 8.63 6.58
C PHE A 148 -13.22 8.85 7.82
N VAL A 149 -12.99 7.77 8.57
CA VAL A 149 -12.13 7.77 9.75
C VAL A 149 -10.69 7.52 9.33
N GLN A 150 -9.76 8.41 9.71
CA GLN A 150 -8.35 8.21 9.44
C GLN A 150 -7.69 7.36 10.53
N SER A 151 -6.88 6.39 10.11
CA SER A 151 -6.01 5.58 10.97
C SER A 151 -4.61 5.50 10.38
N MET A 152 -3.57 5.45 11.22
CA MET A 152 -2.19 5.37 10.74
C MET A 152 -1.40 4.30 11.45
N SER A 153 -0.56 3.60 10.69
CA SER A 153 0.42 2.65 11.20
C SER A 153 1.36 3.30 12.21
N ARG A 154 1.85 2.54 13.17
CA ARG A 154 2.90 3.00 14.07
C ARG A 154 4.21 3.21 13.30
N LYS A 155 4.97 4.21 13.68
CA LYS A 155 6.23 4.56 13.00
C LYS A 155 7.22 3.38 13.00
N GLY A 156 7.63 2.97 11.81
CA GLY A 156 8.61 1.89 11.63
C GLY A 156 8.07 0.47 11.88
N VAL A 157 6.75 0.31 11.97
CA VAL A 157 6.09 -0.98 12.16
C VAL A 157 5.38 -1.36 10.85
N CYS A 158 6.10 -2.07 9.96
CA CYS A 158 5.59 -2.49 8.66
C CYS A 158 4.38 -3.44 8.77
N TRP A 159 4.35 -4.28 9.79
CA TRP A 159 3.23 -5.20 10.04
C TRP A 159 1.85 -4.52 10.18
N ASP A 160 1.82 -3.23 10.47
CA ASP A 160 0.58 -2.47 10.59
C ASP A 160 -0.08 -2.19 9.23
N ASN A 161 0.63 -2.46 8.10
CA ASN A 161 0.11 -2.37 6.72
C ASN A 161 0.44 -3.61 5.88
N ALA A 162 0.62 -4.77 6.53
CA ALA A 162 1.09 -6.00 5.89
C ALA A 162 0.26 -6.46 4.66
N PRO A 163 -1.08 -6.36 4.63
CA PRO A 163 -1.84 -6.76 3.45
C PRO A 163 -1.52 -5.93 2.21
N GLN A 164 -1.30 -4.63 2.38
CA GLN A 164 -0.94 -3.72 1.29
C GLN A 164 0.50 -3.97 0.80
N GLU A 165 1.44 -4.23 1.73
CA GLU A 165 2.81 -4.62 1.39
C GLU A 165 2.85 -5.94 0.60
N SER A 166 2.05 -6.93 1.02
CA SER A 166 1.92 -8.21 0.32
C SER A 166 1.37 -8.03 -1.10
N PHE A 167 0.33 -7.21 -1.26
CA PHE A 167 -0.23 -6.88 -2.57
C PHE A 167 0.84 -6.29 -3.50
N PHE A 168 1.58 -5.28 -3.05
CA PHE A 168 2.64 -4.68 -3.86
C PHE A 168 3.79 -5.63 -4.15
N GLY A 169 4.10 -6.54 -3.22
CA GLY A 169 5.08 -7.60 -3.43
C GLY A 169 4.68 -8.47 -4.61
N HIS A 170 3.49 -9.04 -4.58
CA HIS A 170 2.96 -9.88 -5.67
C HIS A 170 2.89 -9.12 -7.00
N MET A 171 2.36 -7.90 -7.00
CA MET A 171 2.31 -7.09 -8.20
C MET A 171 3.70 -6.93 -8.83
N LYS A 172 4.70 -6.55 -8.03
CA LYS A 172 6.06 -6.34 -8.53
C LYS A 172 6.71 -7.63 -9.00
N ASP A 173 6.46 -8.73 -8.33
CA ASP A 173 7.01 -10.04 -8.75
C ASP A 173 6.44 -10.47 -10.10
N ASP A 174 5.13 -10.24 -10.32
CA ASP A 174 4.43 -10.67 -11.54
C ASP A 174 4.76 -9.77 -12.76
N ILE A 175 4.81 -8.43 -12.58
CA ILE A 175 4.87 -7.50 -13.74
C ILE A 175 6.14 -6.64 -13.83
N ARG A 176 7.12 -6.81 -12.94
CA ARG A 176 8.37 -6.01 -12.94
C ARG A 176 9.09 -6.04 -14.28
N ASP A 177 9.23 -7.24 -14.86
CA ASP A 177 9.98 -7.43 -16.11
C ASP A 177 9.26 -6.77 -17.29
N GLU A 178 7.93 -6.80 -17.30
CA GLU A 178 7.12 -6.16 -18.32
C GLU A 178 7.19 -4.64 -18.20
N ILE A 179 6.97 -4.10 -16.99
CA ILE A 179 7.09 -2.67 -16.71
C ILE A 179 8.49 -2.13 -17.06
N SER A 180 9.55 -2.89 -16.76
CA SER A 180 10.92 -2.46 -17.04
C SER A 180 11.19 -2.25 -18.53
N LYS A 181 10.43 -2.92 -19.42
CA LYS A 181 10.54 -2.81 -20.88
C LYS A 181 9.70 -1.66 -21.45
N CYS A 182 8.71 -1.16 -20.73
CA CYS A 182 7.86 -0.05 -21.17
C CYS A 182 8.69 1.19 -21.49
N GLN A 183 8.37 1.85 -22.59
CA GLN A 183 9.04 3.05 -23.04
C GLN A 183 8.27 4.32 -22.67
N ALA A 184 6.95 4.20 -22.56
CA ALA A 184 6.05 5.33 -22.28
C ALA A 184 5.17 5.07 -21.06
N TYR A 185 4.74 6.14 -20.42
CA TYR A 185 3.81 6.11 -19.28
C TYR A 185 2.51 5.34 -19.57
N GLY A 186 1.93 5.56 -20.76
CA GLY A 186 0.69 4.87 -21.15
C GLY A 186 0.83 3.36 -21.31
N GLU A 187 2.04 2.85 -21.57
CA GLU A 187 2.31 1.41 -21.57
C GLU A 187 2.32 0.86 -20.14
N VAL A 188 2.98 1.57 -19.20
CA VAL A 188 2.97 1.20 -17.78
C VAL A 188 1.56 1.20 -17.22
N GLN A 189 0.76 2.19 -17.61
CA GLN A 189 -0.65 2.29 -17.19
C GLN A 189 -1.43 1.05 -17.65
N ARG A 190 -1.34 0.67 -18.92
CA ARG A 190 -2.03 -0.54 -19.43
C ARG A 190 -1.62 -1.80 -18.67
N VAL A 191 -0.31 -2.01 -18.46
CA VAL A 191 0.19 -3.16 -17.72
C VAL A 191 -0.35 -3.19 -16.29
N ALA A 192 -0.41 -2.04 -15.62
CA ALA A 192 -0.95 -1.93 -14.28
C ALA A 192 -2.47 -2.17 -14.25
N ASP A 193 -3.21 -1.60 -15.22
CA ASP A 193 -4.66 -1.76 -15.34
C ASP A 193 -5.04 -3.24 -15.60
N ASP A 194 -4.35 -3.89 -16.55
CA ASP A 194 -4.55 -5.30 -16.89
C ASP A 194 -4.24 -6.22 -15.70
N TRP A 195 -3.15 -5.95 -14.99
CA TRP A 195 -2.78 -6.76 -13.83
C TRP A 195 -3.73 -6.57 -12.65
N ILE A 196 -4.17 -5.34 -12.35
CA ILE A 196 -5.14 -5.09 -11.27
C ILE A 196 -6.49 -5.73 -11.62
N ASN A 197 -6.89 -5.67 -12.87
CA ASN A 197 -8.10 -6.36 -13.32
C ASN A 197 -7.98 -7.89 -13.11
N TYR A 198 -6.88 -8.49 -13.54
CA TYR A 198 -6.58 -9.91 -13.29
C TYR A 198 -6.56 -10.23 -11.79
N TYR A 199 -5.89 -9.40 -10.98
CA TYR A 199 -5.80 -9.58 -9.53
C TYR A 199 -7.18 -9.63 -8.86
N ASN A 200 -8.06 -8.71 -9.22
CA ASN A 200 -9.38 -8.63 -8.64
C ASN A 200 -10.34 -9.74 -9.10
N ASN A 201 -10.24 -10.17 -10.37
CA ASN A 201 -11.23 -11.07 -10.97
C ASN A 201 -10.77 -12.52 -11.09
N ASP A 202 -9.46 -12.77 -11.31
CA ASP A 202 -8.96 -14.07 -11.77
C ASP A 202 -7.81 -14.63 -10.89
N ARG A 203 -7.25 -13.81 -9.97
CA ARG A 203 -6.18 -14.28 -9.09
C ARG A 203 -6.78 -14.94 -7.85
N TYR A 204 -6.93 -16.26 -7.92
CA TYR A 204 -7.46 -17.07 -6.81
C TYR A 204 -6.46 -17.17 -5.65
N GLN A 205 -6.95 -16.98 -4.41
CA GLN A 205 -6.13 -16.94 -3.20
C GLN A 205 -6.62 -17.98 -2.17
N TRP A 206 -5.68 -18.70 -1.57
CA TRP A 206 -6.01 -19.71 -0.56
C TRP A 206 -6.74 -19.11 0.64
N ASP A 207 -6.26 -17.95 1.12
CA ASP A 207 -6.81 -17.24 2.28
C ASP A 207 -8.21 -16.65 2.00
N LEU A 208 -8.61 -16.56 0.75
CA LEU A 208 -9.94 -16.14 0.31
C LEU A 208 -10.81 -17.35 -0.12
N LEU A 209 -10.65 -18.49 0.55
CA LEU A 209 -11.39 -19.72 0.26
C LEU A 209 -11.24 -20.19 -1.21
N LYS A 210 -10.08 -19.98 -1.82
CA LYS A 210 -9.75 -20.26 -3.23
C LYS A 210 -10.56 -19.42 -4.23
N LEU A 211 -11.03 -18.27 -3.81
CA LEU A 211 -11.74 -17.30 -4.65
C LEU A 211 -10.83 -16.15 -5.03
N SER A 212 -11.19 -15.42 -6.07
CA SER A 212 -10.63 -14.10 -6.36
C SER A 212 -11.20 -13.05 -5.38
N PRO A 213 -10.55 -11.89 -5.20
CA PRO A 213 -11.05 -10.84 -4.32
C PRO A 213 -12.52 -10.46 -4.56
N LYS A 214 -12.92 -10.30 -5.82
CA LYS A 214 -14.31 -9.99 -6.18
C LYS A 214 -15.28 -11.14 -5.94
N GLU A 215 -14.86 -12.36 -6.22
CA GLU A 215 -15.69 -13.53 -5.91
C GLU A 215 -15.86 -13.70 -4.41
N TYR A 216 -14.81 -13.44 -3.63
CA TYR A 216 -14.87 -13.50 -2.18
C TYR A 216 -15.79 -12.41 -1.61
N TYR A 217 -15.70 -11.16 -2.11
CA TYR A 217 -16.67 -10.12 -1.76
C TYR A 217 -18.12 -10.53 -2.07
N ARG A 218 -18.34 -11.12 -3.25
CA ARG A 218 -19.68 -11.60 -3.64
C ARG A 218 -20.17 -12.71 -2.73
N TYR A 219 -19.29 -13.65 -2.39
CA TYR A 219 -19.61 -14.71 -1.45
C TYR A 219 -20.01 -14.17 -0.08
N LEU A 220 -19.23 -13.25 0.49
CA LEU A 220 -19.55 -12.63 1.78
C LEU A 220 -20.87 -11.83 1.74
N SER A 221 -21.20 -11.23 0.59
CA SER A 221 -22.42 -10.44 0.42
C SER A 221 -23.69 -11.28 0.24
N THR A 222 -23.57 -12.45 -0.41
CA THR A 222 -24.72 -13.28 -0.80
C THR A 222 -24.86 -14.58 -0.03
N GLY A 223 -23.80 -15.02 0.63
CA GLY A 223 -23.70 -16.37 1.25
C GLY A 223 -23.56 -17.51 0.22
N ILE A 224 -23.51 -17.22 -1.09
CA ILE A 224 -23.46 -18.22 -2.15
C ILE A 224 -22.00 -18.48 -2.54
N TYR A 225 -21.49 -19.67 -2.22
CA TYR A 225 -20.13 -20.05 -2.59
C TYR A 225 -20.09 -20.53 -4.04
N PRO A 226 -19.32 -19.88 -4.95
CA PRO A 226 -19.41 -20.15 -6.39
C PRO A 226 -18.88 -21.54 -6.80
N LEU A 227 -18.06 -22.19 -5.97
CA LEU A 227 -17.52 -23.53 -6.23
C LEU A 227 -18.29 -24.66 -5.54
N GLU A 228 -19.50 -24.41 -5.05
CA GLU A 228 -20.32 -25.39 -4.33
C GLU A 228 -20.47 -26.73 -5.10
N GLN A 229 -20.69 -26.63 -6.41
CA GLN A 229 -20.85 -27.80 -7.29
C GLN A 229 -19.60 -28.70 -7.39
N TYR A 230 -18.42 -28.19 -7.02
CA TYR A 230 -17.16 -28.93 -7.02
C TYR A 230 -16.78 -29.44 -5.62
N ARG A 231 -17.64 -29.26 -4.63
CA ARG A 231 -17.45 -29.88 -3.32
C ARG A 231 -17.71 -31.37 -3.47
N GLY A 232 -16.63 -32.15 -3.58
CA GLY A 232 -16.72 -33.58 -3.40
C GLY A 232 -17.29 -33.89 -2.02
N SER A 233 -17.94 -35.03 -1.84
CA SER A 233 -18.69 -35.53 -0.68
C SER A 233 -17.94 -35.56 0.69
N ARG A 234 -16.88 -34.75 0.86
CA ARG A 234 -16.10 -34.59 2.08
C ARG A 234 -15.80 -33.11 2.33
N GLY A 235 -16.65 -32.45 3.05
CA GLY A 235 -16.37 -31.16 3.64
C GLY A 235 -17.56 -30.19 3.61
N SER A 236 -18.01 -29.77 4.78
CA SER A 236 -18.86 -28.60 4.98
C SER A 236 -18.24 -27.36 4.39
N ALA A 237 -19.06 -26.36 4.03
CA ALA A 237 -18.57 -25.04 3.67
C ALA A 237 -17.59 -24.53 4.73
N PRO A 238 -16.48 -23.88 4.35
CA PRO A 238 -15.73 -23.12 5.33
C PRO A 238 -16.68 -22.08 5.90
N ASP A 239 -16.73 -22.05 7.23
CA ASP A 239 -17.56 -21.09 7.96
C ASP A 239 -17.04 -19.67 7.65
N PRO A 240 -17.87 -18.70 7.28
CA PRO A 240 -17.43 -17.33 7.04
C PRO A 240 -17.01 -16.60 8.33
N GLU A 241 -17.10 -17.23 9.50
CA GLU A 241 -16.77 -16.67 10.81
C GLU A 241 -15.34 -17.01 11.30
N VAL A 242 -14.38 -17.39 10.43
CA VAL A 242 -12.99 -17.60 10.84
C VAL A 242 -12.06 -16.60 10.20
#